data_e0171769c3ac599236477404776c08d6
#
_entry.id   e0171769c3ac599236477404776c08d6
#
_cell.length_a   1.000
_cell.length_b   1.000
_cell.length_c   1.000
_cell.angle_alpha   90.00
_cell.angle_beta   90.00
_cell.angle_gamma   90.00
#
_symmetry.space_group_name_H-M   'P 1'
#
loop_
_entity.id
_entity.type
_entity.pdbx_description
1 polymer ?
#
loop_
_entity_poly.entity_id
_entity_poly.type
_entity_poly.pdbx_seq_one_letter_code
_entity_poly.pdbx_strand_id
1 'polypeptide(L)'
;MPSTDQDDQLRELIPRLRRFALWLTRDAHAADDLVQSALERALSRWSSRRDDASLRSWLFTILYRRFLDGKRSAKRYAWLLGRLQEPDEPHWPSAEREFTARATLEAFGRLSDEQRSLLLLVAVEGFSYREVADLLDVPIGTVMSRLSRARQALRQLSDGEIPVPSLRLMKK
;
A
#
# COMPACT_ATOMS: atom_id res chain seq x y z
N MET A 1 -2.19 26.03 4.43
CA MET A 1 -1.15 25.99 3.38
C MET A 1 0.11 25.43 4.00
N PRO A 2 0.78 24.48 3.35
CA PRO A 2 2.06 23.96 3.83
C PRO A 2 3.12 25.07 3.87
N SER A 3 4.08 24.93 4.79
CA SER A 3 5.28 25.78 4.79
C SER A 3 6.25 25.28 3.71
N THR A 4 7.27 26.07 3.35
CA THR A 4 8.28 25.70 2.34
C THR A 4 8.94 24.36 2.65
N ASP A 5 9.27 24.09 3.90
CA ASP A 5 9.83 22.81 4.36
C ASP A 5 8.84 21.65 4.20
N GLN A 6 7.56 21.87 4.42
CA GLN A 6 6.50 20.89 4.22
C GLN A 6 6.24 20.63 2.73
N ASP A 7 6.39 21.62 1.88
CA ASP A 7 6.30 21.45 0.42
C ASP A 7 7.44 20.55 -0.09
N ASP A 8 8.65 20.73 0.42
CA ASP A 8 9.79 19.90 0.03
C ASP A 8 9.60 18.45 0.53
N GLN A 9 9.16 18.24 1.76
CA GLN A 9 8.80 16.92 2.27
C GLN A 9 7.68 16.27 1.45
N LEU A 10 6.68 17.04 1.01
CA LEU A 10 5.61 16.53 0.18
C LEU A 10 6.14 16.04 -1.18
N ARG A 11 7.02 16.83 -1.81
CA ARG A 11 7.66 16.47 -3.10
C ARG A 11 8.47 15.17 -3.00
N GLU A 12 9.19 14.95 -1.90
CA GLU A 12 9.93 13.70 -1.65
C GLU A 12 9.00 12.49 -1.46
N LEU A 13 7.81 12.71 -0.90
CA LEU A 13 6.85 11.63 -0.63
C LEU A 13 6.03 11.24 -1.86
N ILE A 14 5.80 12.13 -2.83
CA ILE A 14 4.99 11.84 -4.03
C ILE A 14 5.47 10.59 -4.78
N PRO A 15 6.76 10.40 -5.10
CA PRO A 15 7.23 9.21 -5.79
C PRO A 15 6.99 7.92 -4.98
N ARG A 16 7.06 8.00 -3.65
CA ARG A 16 6.81 6.87 -2.75
C ARG A 16 5.32 6.52 -2.72
N LEU A 17 4.46 7.52 -2.61
CA LEU A 17 3.01 7.35 -2.69
C LEU A 17 2.59 6.73 -4.03
N ARG A 18 3.17 7.22 -5.14
CA ARG A 18 2.92 6.69 -6.49
C ARG A 18 3.34 5.23 -6.61
N ARG A 19 4.52 4.88 -6.14
CA ARG A 19 5.00 3.50 -6.13
C ARG A 19 4.05 2.60 -5.32
N PHE A 20 3.66 3.01 -4.13
CA PHE A 20 2.73 2.28 -3.29
C PHE A 20 1.34 2.13 -3.97
N ALA A 21 0.81 3.21 -4.55
CA ALA A 21 -0.44 3.18 -5.29
C ALA A 21 -0.39 2.24 -6.49
N LEU A 22 0.73 2.23 -7.25
CA LEU A 22 0.93 1.35 -8.40
C LEU A 22 0.89 -0.14 -7.98
N TRP A 23 1.50 -0.47 -6.85
CA TRP A 23 1.43 -1.83 -6.32
C TRP A 23 0.03 -2.23 -5.84
N LEU A 24 -0.77 -1.28 -5.35
CA LEU A 24 -2.14 -1.52 -4.90
C LEU A 24 -3.10 -1.68 -6.08
N THR A 25 -3.04 -0.77 -7.05
CA THR A 25 -3.98 -0.71 -8.17
C THR A 25 -3.60 -1.63 -9.32
N ARG A 26 -2.30 -1.88 -9.51
CA ARG A 26 -1.69 -2.60 -10.64
C ARG A 26 -1.96 -1.93 -12.01
N ASP A 27 -2.35 -0.70 -11.99
CA ASP A 27 -2.63 0.13 -13.16
C ASP A 27 -2.03 1.51 -12.95
N ALA A 28 -1.32 2.02 -13.94
CA ALA A 28 -0.60 3.30 -13.82
C ALA A 28 -1.56 4.49 -13.74
N HIS A 29 -2.64 4.47 -14.51
CA HIS A 29 -3.63 5.55 -14.50
C HIS A 29 -4.40 5.57 -13.19
N ALA A 30 -4.88 4.40 -12.74
CA ALA A 30 -5.55 4.27 -11.44
C ALA A 30 -4.63 4.65 -10.27
N ALA A 31 -3.33 4.38 -10.37
CA ALA A 31 -2.35 4.80 -9.36
C ALA A 31 -2.19 6.32 -9.32
N ASP A 32 -2.07 6.96 -10.49
CA ASP A 32 -1.94 8.41 -10.58
C ASP A 32 -3.21 9.12 -10.09
N ASP A 33 -4.39 8.64 -10.46
CA ASP A 33 -5.69 9.13 -9.96
C ASP A 33 -5.82 8.98 -8.44
N LEU A 34 -5.38 7.84 -7.90
CA LEU A 34 -5.40 7.58 -6.47
C LEU A 34 -4.49 8.55 -5.72
N VAL A 35 -3.27 8.78 -6.22
CA VAL A 35 -2.32 9.73 -5.62
C VAL A 35 -2.87 11.15 -5.68
N GLN A 36 -3.37 11.59 -6.84
CA GLN A 36 -3.99 12.90 -6.99
C GLN A 36 -5.13 13.10 -5.99
N SER A 37 -6.08 12.17 -5.94
CA SER A 37 -7.21 12.19 -5.01
C SER A 37 -6.77 12.21 -3.54
N ALA A 38 -5.68 11.51 -3.19
CA ALA A 38 -5.13 11.51 -1.85
C ALA A 38 -4.50 12.87 -1.50
N LEU A 39 -3.75 13.48 -2.43
CA LEU A 39 -3.15 14.80 -2.25
C LEU A 39 -4.20 15.90 -2.13
N GLU A 40 -5.23 15.90 -2.98
CA GLU A 40 -6.37 16.84 -2.88
C GLU A 40 -7.03 16.74 -1.49
N ARG A 41 -7.24 15.49 -1.02
CA ARG A 41 -7.82 15.27 0.32
C ARG A 41 -6.89 15.73 1.43
N ALA A 42 -5.58 15.54 1.29
CA ALA A 42 -4.59 16.00 2.23
C ALA A 42 -4.59 17.54 2.29
N LEU A 43 -4.55 18.21 1.16
CA LEU A 43 -4.57 19.67 1.09
C LEU A 43 -5.85 20.25 1.70
N SER A 44 -7.02 19.66 1.41
CA SER A 44 -8.31 20.10 1.98
C SER A 44 -8.41 19.91 3.49
N ARG A 45 -7.59 19.06 4.07
CA ARG A 45 -7.56 18.74 5.52
C ARG A 45 -6.27 19.16 6.20
N TRP A 46 -5.46 19.96 5.56
CA TRP A 46 -4.14 20.34 6.05
C TRP A 46 -4.16 20.94 7.46
N SER A 47 -5.11 21.83 7.71
CA SER A 47 -5.30 22.47 9.02
C SER A 47 -5.75 21.52 10.14
N SER A 48 -6.29 20.34 9.78
CA SER A 48 -6.73 19.32 10.75
C SER A 48 -5.67 18.27 11.06
N ARG A 49 -4.49 18.35 10.44
CA ARG A 49 -3.37 17.48 10.74
C ARG A 49 -2.85 17.76 12.15
N ARG A 50 -2.65 16.74 12.95
CA ARG A 50 -1.98 16.87 14.24
C ARG A 50 -0.49 17.13 14.02
N ASP A 51 0.07 18.08 14.74
CA ASP A 51 1.47 18.47 14.58
C ASP A 51 2.47 17.35 14.95
N ASP A 52 2.05 16.42 15.81
CA ASP A 52 2.83 15.25 16.23
C ASP A 52 2.79 14.09 15.23
N ALA A 53 1.86 14.12 14.29
CA ALA A 53 1.76 13.08 13.29
C ALA A 53 2.77 13.29 12.16
N SER A 54 3.58 12.26 11.89
CA SER A 54 4.46 12.24 10.71
C SER A 54 3.64 12.51 9.43
N LEU A 55 4.08 13.49 8.64
CA LEU A 55 3.46 13.81 7.33
C LEU A 55 3.36 12.58 6.45
N ARG A 56 4.40 11.74 6.47
CA ARG A 56 4.45 10.47 5.75
C ARG A 56 3.32 9.53 6.19
N SER A 57 3.21 9.21 7.48
CA SER A 57 2.17 8.31 7.98
C SER A 57 0.77 8.82 7.67
N TRP A 58 0.56 10.11 7.80
CA TRP A 58 -0.72 10.75 7.51
C TRP A 58 -1.11 10.65 6.03
N LEU A 59 -0.17 10.92 5.10
CA LEU A 59 -0.43 10.80 3.66
C LEU A 59 -0.69 9.36 3.23
N PHE A 60 0.10 8.40 3.73
CA PHE A 60 -0.14 6.99 3.45
C PHE A 60 -1.49 6.50 4.00
N THR A 61 -1.92 7.01 5.16
CA THR A 61 -3.25 6.73 5.72
C THR A 61 -4.36 7.24 4.80
N ILE A 62 -4.24 8.48 4.32
CA ILE A 62 -5.22 9.06 3.38
C ILE A 62 -5.29 8.25 2.10
N LEU A 63 -4.14 7.94 1.49
CA LEU A 63 -4.07 7.19 0.24
C LEU A 63 -4.68 5.79 0.40
N TYR A 64 -4.31 5.07 1.45
CA TYR A 64 -4.83 3.73 1.69
C TYR A 64 -6.33 3.70 1.94
N ARG A 65 -6.86 4.64 2.73
CA ARG A 65 -8.31 4.78 2.95
C ARG A 65 -9.05 5.08 1.64
N ARG A 66 -8.51 5.97 0.79
CA ARG A 66 -9.08 6.25 -0.54
C ARG A 66 -9.10 5.00 -1.42
N PHE A 67 -8.04 4.21 -1.41
CA PHE A 67 -8.00 2.93 -2.11
C PHE A 67 -9.10 1.97 -1.64
N LEU A 68 -9.27 1.81 -0.33
CA LEU A 68 -10.33 0.96 0.24
C LEU A 68 -11.74 1.46 -0.10
N ASP A 69 -11.94 2.77 -0.06
CA ASP A 69 -13.24 3.37 -0.40
C ASP A 69 -13.58 3.15 -1.88
N GLY A 70 -12.60 3.31 -2.77
CA GLY A 70 -12.74 2.99 -4.19
C GLY A 70 -13.11 1.54 -4.43
N LYS A 71 -12.45 0.60 -3.75
CA LYS A 71 -12.77 -0.84 -3.82
C LYS A 71 -14.19 -1.15 -3.33
N ARG A 72 -14.60 -0.55 -2.21
CA ARG A 72 -15.97 -0.71 -1.69
C ARG A 72 -17.01 -0.15 -2.65
N SER A 73 -16.74 1.00 -3.26
CA SER A 73 -17.63 1.63 -4.25
C SER A 73 -17.75 0.76 -5.50
N ALA A 74 -16.63 0.30 -6.05
CA ALA A 74 -16.61 -0.58 -7.22
C ALA A 74 -17.38 -1.89 -6.97
N LYS A 75 -17.21 -2.50 -5.79
CA LYS A 75 -17.93 -3.72 -5.41
C LYS A 75 -19.44 -3.48 -5.31
N ARG A 76 -19.87 -2.36 -4.73
CA ARG A 76 -21.29 -1.99 -4.66
C ARG A 76 -21.87 -1.78 -6.04
N TYR A 77 -21.16 -1.09 -6.92
CA TYR A 77 -21.58 -0.83 -8.30
C TYR A 77 -21.70 -2.12 -9.12
N ALA A 78 -20.72 -3.02 -9.01
CA ALA A 78 -20.76 -4.33 -9.66
C ALA A 78 -21.94 -5.18 -9.17
N TRP A 79 -22.26 -5.14 -7.90
CA TRP A 79 -23.43 -5.81 -7.33
C TRP A 79 -24.74 -5.25 -7.87
N LEU A 80 -24.86 -3.91 -7.97
CA LEU A 80 -26.06 -3.25 -8.50
C LEU A 80 -26.29 -3.56 -10.00
N LEU A 81 -25.20 -3.73 -10.77
CA LEU A 81 -25.29 -4.08 -12.20
C LEU A 81 -25.45 -5.58 -12.47
N GLY A 82 -25.51 -6.44 -11.45
CA GLY A 82 -25.53 -7.89 -11.62
C GLY A 82 -24.31 -8.47 -12.32
N ARG A 83 -23.23 -7.69 -12.42
CA ARG A 83 -21.97 -8.09 -13.04
C ARG A 83 -20.96 -8.42 -11.94
N LEU A 84 -20.67 -9.71 -11.77
CA LEU A 84 -19.45 -10.14 -11.16
C LEU A 84 -18.35 -9.96 -12.24
N GLN A 85 -17.72 -8.81 -12.27
CA GLN A 85 -16.53 -8.63 -13.08
C GLN A 85 -15.42 -9.49 -12.47
N GLU A 86 -14.91 -10.42 -13.27
CA GLU A 86 -13.63 -11.05 -12.99
C GLU A 86 -12.56 -9.95 -12.86
N PRO A 87 -11.62 -10.05 -11.91
CA PRO A 87 -10.55 -9.08 -11.79
C PRO A 87 -9.75 -9.06 -13.09
N ASP A 88 -9.59 -7.89 -13.70
CA ASP A 88 -8.68 -7.69 -14.81
C ASP A 88 -7.30 -8.29 -14.50
N GLU A 89 -6.71 -9.01 -15.45
CA GLU A 89 -5.36 -9.54 -15.31
C GLU A 89 -4.39 -8.38 -15.04
N PRO A 90 -3.53 -8.51 -14.02
CA PRO A 90 -2.63 -7.44 -13.64
C PRO A 90 -1.62 -7.17 -14.74
N HIS A 91 -1.67 -5.99 -15.32
CA HIS A 91 -0.67 -5.52 -16.28
C HIS A 91 0.49 -4.87 -15.49
N TRP A 92 1.57 -5.61 -15.35
CA TRP A 92 2.80 -5.07 -14.78
C TRP A 92 3.57 -4.29 -15.84
N PRO A 93 4.10 -3.10 -15.52
CA PRO A 93 5.08 -2.46 -16.38
C PRO A 93 6.26 -3.43 -16.57
N SER A 94 6.57 -3.75 -17.81
CA SER A 94 7.67 -4.63 -18.16
C SER A 94 8.99 -4.02 -17.67
N ALA A 95 9.49 -4.51 -16.55
CA ALA A 95 10.87 -4.30 -16.17
C ALA A 95 11.60 -5.60 -16.51
N GLU A 96 12.46 -5.54 -17.51
CA GLU A 96 13.48 -6.55 -17.78
C GLU A 96 14.41 -6.65 -16.55
N ARG A 97 14.03 -7.51 -15.63
CA ARG A 97 14.90 -7.93 -14.52
C ARG A 97 14.75 -9.42 -14.31
N GLU A 98 15.89 -10.06 -14.19
CA GLU A 98 16.19 -11.46 -13.90
C GLU A 98 15.04 -12.36 -13.45
N PHE A 99 14.99 -13.54 -14.00
CA PHE A 99 13.96 -14.58 -13.85
C PHE A 99 13.44 -14.77 -12.39
N THR A 100 14.31 -14.68 -11.39
CA THR A 100 13.94 -14.79 -9.97
C THR A 100 13.13 -13.58 -9.47
N ALA A 101 13.48 -12.36 -9.92
CA ALA A 101 12.75 -11.17 -9.56
C ALA A 101 11.33 -11.16 -10.16
N ARG A 102 11.18 -11.70 -11.37
CA ARG A 102 9.90 -11.82 -12.05
C ARG A 102 8.94 -12.77 -11.35
N ALA A 103 9.40 -13.97 -10.97
CA ALA A 103 8.61 -14.92 -10.21
C ALA A 103 8.14 -14.36 -8.87
N THR A 104 9.01 -13.62 -8.18
CA THR A 104 8.67 -12.91 -6.93
C THR A 104 7.60 -11.84 -7.17
N LEU A 105 7.73 -11.06 -8.24
CA LEU A 105 6.76 -10.02 -8.60
C LEU A 105 5.40 -10.61 -8.97
N GLU A 106 5.38 -11.72 -9.70
CA GLU A 106 4.18 -12.47 -10.04
C GLU A 106 3.50 -13.03 -8.80
N ALA A 107 4.27 -13.69 -7.91
CA ALA A 107 3.77 -14.19 -6.63
C ALA A 107 3.20 -13.07 -5.75
N PHE A 108 3.90 -11.94 -5.69
CA PHE A 108 3.43 -10.77 -4.97
C PHE A 108 2.14 -10.20 -5.57
N GLY A 109 2.01 -10.21 -6.88
CA GLY A 109 0.80 -9.84 -7.61
C GLY A 109 -0.42 -10.72 -7.29
N ARG A 110 -0.21 -11.98 -6.94
CA ARG A 110 -1.28 -12.93 -6.58
C ARG A 110 -1.76 -12.82 -5.13
N LEU A 111 -1.07 -12.06 -4.29
CA LEU A 111 -1.51 -11.76 -2.93
C LEU A 111 -2.80 -10.93 -2.92
N SER A 112 -3.61 -11.10 -1.88
CA SER A 112 -4.74 -10.19 -1.66
C SER A 112 -4.26 -8.75 -1.44
N ASP A 113 -5.14 -7.77 -1.71
CA ASP A 113 -4.81 -6.35 -1.51
C ASP A 113 -4.38 -6.06 -0.07
N GLU A 114 -5.00 -6.71 0.91
CA GLU A 114 -4.63 -6.58 2.32
C GLU A 114 -3.23 -7.13 2.62
N GLN A 115 -2.92 -8.33 2.13
CA GLN A 115 -1.60 -8.96 2.32
C GLN A 115 -0.51 -8.14 1.65
N ARG A 116 -0.77 -7.68 0.44
CA ARG A 116 0.16 -6.88 -0.36
C ARG A 116 0.44 -5.53 0.30
N SER A 117 -0.61 -4.80 0.72
CA SER A 117 -0.44 -3.51 1.39
C SER A 117 0.37 -3.61 2.67
N LEU A 118 0.14 -4.64 3.49
CA LEU A 118 0.91 -4.87 4.72
C LEU A 118 2.39 -5.11 4.44
N LEU A 119 2.71 -5.96 3.48
CA LEU A 119 4.09 -6.24 3.10
C LEU A 119 4.78 -5.00 2.53
N LEU A 120 4.09 -4.22 1.70
CA LEU A 120 4.63 -2.97 1.16
C LEU A 120 4.92 -1.94 2.25
N LEU A 121 3.96 -1.71 3.15
CA LEU A 121 4.14 -0.74 4.23
C LEU A 121 5.34 -1.09 5.11
N VAL A 122 5.49 -2.36 5.47
CA VAL A 122 6.57 -2.77 6.38
C VAL A 122 7.90 -2.96 5.64
N ALA A 123 7.93 -3.73 4.55
CA ALA A 123 9.17 -4.16 3.91
C ALA A 123 9.74 -3.13 2.92
N VAL A 124 8.88 -2.38 2.24
CA VAL A 124 9.29 -1.42 1.21
C VAL A 124 9.31 0.01 1.75
N GLU A 125 8.24 0.40 2.44
CA GLU A 125 8.12 1.74 2.98
C GLU A 125 8.77 1.90 4.35
N GLY A 126 9.09 0.79 5.05
CA GLY A 126 9.81 0.80 6.32
C GLY A 126 9.00 1.34 7.49
N PHE A 127 7.67 1.17 7.47
CA PHE A 127 6.83 1.47 8.62
C PHE A 127 7.02 0.44 9.73
N SER A 128 7.07 0.89 10.97
CA SER A 128 6.99 0.02 12.13
C SER A 128 5.59 -0.62 12.25
N TYR A 129 5.49 -1.73 12.97
CA TYR A 129 4.19 -2.40 13.18
C TYR A 129 3.18 -1.50 13.90
N ARG A 130 3.67 -0.61 14.78
CA ARG A 130 2.81 0.37 15.47
C ARG A 130 2.27 1.40 14.49
N GLU A 131 3.12 1.99 13.66
CA GLU A 131 2.67 2.93 12.62
C GLU A 131 1.67 2.29 11.65
N VAL A 132 1.89 1.02 11.28
CA VAL A 132 0.94 0.28 10.43
C VAL A 132 -0.37 0.02 11.17
N ALA A 133 -0.33 -0.29 12.47
CA ALA A 133 -1.53 -0.47 13.30
C ALA A 133 -2.37 0.82 13.34
N ASP A 134 -1.72 1.96 13.56
CA ASP A 134 -2.36 3.27 13.57
C ASP A 134 -2.90 3.65 12.18
N LEU A 135 -2.13 3.37 11.11
CA LEU A 135 -2.53 3.63 9.73
C LEU A 135 -3.79 2.84 9.32
N LEU A 136 -3.84 1.57 9.71
CA LEU A 136 -4.95 0.66 9.37
C LEU A 136 -6.10 0.72 10.38
N ASP A 137 -5.92 1.41 11.51
CA ASP A 137 -6.87 1.47 12.62
C ASP A 137 -7.22 0.07 13.16
N VAL A 138 -6.19 -0.72 13.48
CA VAL A 138 -6.32 -2.07 14.02
C VAL A 138 -5.31 -2.30 15.15
N PRO A 139 -5.59 -3.24 16.08
CA PRO A 139 -4.61 -3.60 17.11
C PRO A 139 -3.28 -4.11 16.51
N ILE A 140 -2.15 -3.79 17.15
CA ILE A 140 -0.81 -4.23 16.71
C ILE A 140 -0.70 -5.75 16.59
N GLY A 141 -1.36 -6.51 17.46
CA GLY A 141 -1.41 -7.98 17.37
C GLY A 141 -2.08 -8.45 16.08
N THR A 142 -3.08 -7.70 15.59
CA THR A 142 -3.72 -7.96 14.29
C THR A 142 -2.75 -7.74 13.14
N VAL A 143 -1.94 -6.66 13.17
CA VAL A 143 -0.90 -6.41 12.18
C VAL A 143 0.10 -7.56 12.15
N MET A 144 0.58 -7.99 13.32
CA MET A 144 1.55 -9.08 13.44
C MET A 144 1.02 -10.39 12.85
N SER A 145 -0.21 -10.77 13.21
CA SER A 145 -0.83 -12.02 12.72
C SER A 145 -1.14 -11.99 11.23
N ARG A 146 -1.62 -10.83 10.71
CA ARG A 146 -1.86 -10.65 9.27
C ARG A 146 -0.58 -10.64 8.47
N LEU A 147 0.47 -9.99 8.97
CA LEU A 147 1.78 -9.95 8.32
C LEU A 147 2.44 -11.34 8.26
N SER A 148 2.32 -12.13 9.32
CA SER A 148 2.77 -13.52 9.33
C SER A 148 2.08 -14.35 8.24
N ARG A 149 0.75 -14.24 8.14
CA ARG A 149 -0.04 -14.91 7.09
C ARG A 149 0.33 -14.42 5.68
N ALA A 150 0.56 -13.12 5.52
CA ALA A 150 0.96 -12.54 4.23
C ALA A 150 2.33 -13.07 3.77
N ARG A 151 3.30 -13.20 4.70
CA ARG A 151 4.61 -13.78 4.40
C ARG A 151 4.50 -15.27 4.05
N GLN A 152 3.66 -16.00 4.76
CA GLN A 152 3.42 -17.42 4.46
C GLN A 152 2.78 -17.59 3.08
N ALA A 153 1.76 -16.80 2.75
CA ALA A 153 1.13 -16.81 1.44
C ALA A 153 2.12 -16.47 0.32
N LEU A 154 2.97 -15.46 0.52
CA LEU A 154 4.00 -15.09 -0.46
C LEU A 154 4.99 -16.26 -0.69
N ARG A 155 5.44 -16.93 0.37
CA ARG A 155 6.33 -18.11 0.25
C ARG A 155 5.68 -19.24 -0.54
N GLN A 156 4.42 -19.53 -0.26
CA GLN A 156 3.68 -20.59 -0.97
C GLN A 156 3.51 -20.27 -2.45
N LEU A 157 3.31 -18.99 -2.79
CA LEU A 157 3.14 -18.55 -4.17
C LEU A 157 4.46 -18.51 -4.96
N SER A 158 5.58 -18.38 -4.28
CA SER A 158 6.92 -18.32 -4.88
C SER A 158 7.69 -19.63 -4.81
N ASP A 159 7.01 -20.75 -4.53
CA ASP A 159 7.60 -22.10 -4.40
C ASP A 159 8.72 -22.22 -3.34
N GLY A 160 8.69 -21.37 -2.32
CA GLY A 160 9.57 -21.45 -1.16
C GLY A 160 10.95 -20.79 -1.33
N GLU A 161 11.27 -20.21 -2.48
CA GLU A 161 12.63 -19.73 -2.79
C GLU A 161 12.94 -18.27 -2.36
N ILE A 162 12.00 -17.55 -1.75
CA ILE A 162 12.27 -16.18 -1.31
C ILE A 162 12.76 -16.18 0.14
N PRO A 163 14.00 -15.77 0.40
CA PRO A 163 14.43 -15.48 1.76
C PRO A 163 13.68 -14.23 2.24
N VAL A 164 12.68 -14.43 3.10
CA VAL A 164 12.02 -13.33 3.77
C VAL A 164 13.01 -12.73 4.77
N PRO A 165 13.38 -11.45 4.65
CA PRO A 165 14.25 -10.83 5.63
C PRO A 165 13.66 -11.05 7.02
N SER A 166 14.40 -11.69 7.89
CA SER A 166 14.03 -11.81 9.30
C SER A 166 14.11 -10.40 9.90
N LEU A 167 12.97 -9.74 10.02
CA LEU A 167 12.89 -8.48 10.76
C LEU A 167 13.19 -8.82 12.23
N ARG A 168 14.45 -8.64 12.63
CA ARG A 168 14.82 -8.61 14.05
C ARG A 168 14.07 -7.45 14.66
N LEU A 169 13.19 -7.74 15.62
CA LEU A 169 12.63 -6.76 16.52
C LEU A 169 13.82 -6.04 17.18
N MET A 170 14.10 -4.82 16.76
CA MET A 170 14.92 -3.94 17.58
C MET A 170 14.11 -3.64 18.84
N LYS A 171 14.43 -4.40 19.92
CA LYS A 171 14.03 -4.03 21.26
C LYS A 171 14.70 -2.69 21.60
N LYS A 172 13.91 -1.68 21.77
CA LYS A 172 14.18 -0.55 22.63
C LYS A 172 13.02 -0.34 23.55
#